data_3ce4c57d09f39c64c4543ab0217a1e6c
#
_entry.id   3ce4c57d09f39c64c4543ab0217a1e6c
#
_cell.length_a   1.000
_cell.length_b   1.000
_cell.length_c   1.000
_cell.angle_alpha   90.00
_cell.angle_beta   90.00
_cell.angle_gamma   90.00
#
_symmetry.space_group_name_H-M   'P 1'
#
loop_
_entity.id
_entity.type
_entity.pdbx_description
1 polymer ?
#
loop_
_entity_poly.entity_id
_entity_poly.type
_entity_poly.pdbx_seq_one_letter_code
_entity_poly.pdbx_strand_id
1 'polypeptide(L)'
;MSRVLIVEDEAHLAKGLQFNLEAEGHSVEVARDGERALQLLLGHDGKRENFDAVVLDIMLPGKDGFAVASELRAAKNFVPVLMLTARGRPEDVLNGFASGADDYLPKPFELPILLARLQGLLRRRDWMRQSQASGSTSAAQSAASGAYDVFSFHGRTIDFGKLELRVNGNTIHLTLMEAELLRHLIRNNGRIVSRKSILEEVWGLHEDTDTRAIDNFIVRLRRYIEDDPAKPRHLLTVRGVGYRFVAEPEKG
;
A
#
# COMPACT_ATOMS: atom_id res chain seq x y z
N MET A 1 19.03 -3.21 -6.23
CA MET A 1 19.23 -1.76 -6.15
C MET A 1 17.92 -1.10 -6.57
N SER A 2 17.26 -0.38 -5.67
CA SER A 2 15.98 0.27 -5.93
C SER A 2 16.15 1.78 -5.96
N ARG A 3 15.33 2.47 -6.75
CA ARG A 3 15.35 3.94 -6.83
C ARG A 3 14.23 4.51 -5.96
N VAL A 4 14.61 5.31 -4.95
CA VAL A 4 13.70 5.89 -3.96
C VAL A 4 13.66 7.41 -4.11
N LEU A 5 12.45 7.98 -4.12
CA LEU A 5 12.26 9.42 -4.01
C LEU A 5 11.96 9.77 -2.56
N ILE A 6 12.69 10.72 -1.98
CA ILE A 6 12.39 11.34 -0.69
C ILE A 6 11.77 12.71 -0.99
N VAL A 7 10.61 12.97 -0.40
CA VAL A 7 9.94 14.28 -0.47
C VAL A 7 9.85 14.85 0.94
N GLU A 8 10.73 15.77 1.24
CA GLU A 8 10.96 16.31 2.59
C GLU A 8 11.58 17.71 2.50
N ASP A 9 10.95 18.71 3.10
CA ASP A 9 11.42 20.09 3.07
C ASP A 9 12.53 20.37 4.11
N GLU A 10 12.54 19.63 5.23
CA GLU A 10 13.58 19.75 6.25
C GLU A 10 14.89 19.17 5.75
N ALA A 11 15.87 20.06 5.47
CA ALA A 11 17.14 19.70 4.84
C ALA A 11 17.96 18.67 5.62
N HIS A 12 17.95 18.74 6.95
CA HIS A 12 18.71 17.82 7.80
C HIS A 12 18.10 16.42 7.79
N LEU A 13 16.78 16.31 7.88
CA LEU A 13 16.07 15.05 7.83
C LEU A 13 16.22 14.40 6.45
N ALA A 14 15.99 15.16 5.38
CA ALA A 14 16.14 14.68 4.00
C ALA A 14 17.56 14.12 3.75
N LYS A 15 18.59 14.84 4.20
CA LYS A 15 19.99 14.44 4.04
C LYS A 15 20.35 13.20 4.87
N GLY A 16 19.83 13.12 6.10
CA GLY A 16 19.98 11.94 6.95
C GLY A 16 19.35 10.70 6.36
N LEU A 17 18.12 10.82 5.83
CA LEU A 17 17.40 9.72 5.14
C LEU A 17 18.15 9.31 3.87
N GLN A 18 18.56 10.27 3.04
CA GLN A 18 19.33 10.00 1.83
C GLN A 18 20.58 9.20 2.13
N PHE A 19 21.41 9.66 3.06
CA PHE A 19 22.66 9.00 3.44
C PHE A 19 22.44 7.54 3.86
N ASN A 20 21.43 7.30 4.70
CA ASN A 20 21.16 5.95 5.19
C ASN A 20 20.58 5.02 4.11
N LEU A 21 19.71 5.54 3.24
CA LEU A 21 19.16 4.72 2.14
C LEU A 21 20.22 4.43 1.07
N GLU A 22 21.14 5.35 0.80
CA GLU A 22 22.29 5.11 -0.07
C GLU A 22 23.25 4.07 0.53
N ALA A 23 23.46 4.09 1.86
CA ALA A 23 24.26 3.08 2.56
C ALA A 23 23.62 1.68 2.48
N GLU A 24 22.29 1.57 2.41
CA GLU A 24 21.55 0.32 2.15
C GLU A 24 21.55 -0.10 0.66
N GLY A 25 22.26 0.63 -0.20
CA GLY A 25 22.41 0.30 -1.62
C GLY A 25 21.27 0.77 -2.52
N HIS A 26 20.46 1.73 -2.07
CA HIS A 26 19.44 2.36 -2.91
C HIS A 26 20.00 3.57 -3.67
N SER A 27 19.41 3.90 -4.83
CA SER A 27 19.61 5.18 -5.49
C SER A 27 18.55 6.15 -4.98
N VAL A 28 18.95 7.31 -4.50
CA VAL A 28 18.03 8.24 -3.83
C VAL A 28 18.03 9.60 -4.54
N GLU A 29 16.81 10.11 -4.75
CA GLU A 29 16.58 11.48 -5.19
C GLU A 29 15.76 12.22 -4.14
N VAL A 30 15.98 13.53 -3.98
CA VAL A 30 15.29 14.35 -2.99
C VAL A 30 14.53 15.47 -3.69
N ALA A 31 13.24 15.57 -3.41
CA ALA A 31 12.40 16.72 -3.71
C ALA A 31 12.10 17.48 -2.41
N ARG A 32 12.03 18.80 -2.47
CA ARG A 32 11.83 19.65 -1.29
C ARG A 32 10.41 20.17 -1.13
N ASP A 33 9.55 19.87 -2.09
CA ASP A 33 8.15 20.28 -2.13
C ASP A 33 7.34 19.30 -2.97
N GLY A 34 6.01 19.39 -2.86
CA GLY A 34 5.08 18.51 -3.54
C GLY A 34 5.02 18.73 -5.05
N GLU A 35 5.22 19.95 -5.53
CA GLU A 35 5.23 20.28 -6.95
C GLU A 35 6.41 19.60 -7.65
N ARG A 36 7.61 19.71 -7.06
CA ARG A 36 8.82 19.05 -7.58
C ARG A 36 8.67 17.54 -7.56
N ALA A 37 8.08 16.97 -6.51
CA ALA A 37 7.79 15.54 -6.42
C ALA A 37 6.90 15.08 -7.57
N LEU A 38 5.80 15.79 -7.86
CA LEU A 38 4.89 15.46 -8.95
C LEU A 38 5.55 15.60 -10.33
N GLN A 39 6.39 16.62 -10.53
CA GLN A 39 7.19 16.75 -11.77
C GLN A 39 8.05 15.52 -12.02
N LEU A 40 8.75 15.01 -11.00
CA LEU A 40 9.59 13.82 -11.10
C LEU A 40 8.76 12.54 -11.33
N LEU A 41 7.64 12.40 -10.62
CA LEU A 41 6.84 11.18 -10.60
C LEU A 41 5.88 11.06 -11.79
N LEU A 42 5.37 12.17 -12.31
CA LEU A 42 4.41 12.20 -13.41
C LEU A 42 5.07 12.58 -14.75
N GLY A 43 6.24 13.21 -14.67
CA GLY A 43 6.98 13.74 -15.83
C GLY A 43 6.50 15.12 -16.23
N HIS A 44 7.45 15.96 -16.62
CA HIS A 44 7.24 17.15 -17.41
C HIS A 44 7.85 16.85 -18.80
N ASP A 45 7.20 17.22 -19.88
CA ASP A 45 7.69 17.02 -21.26
C ASP A 45 7.89 15.55 -21.69
N GLY A 46 7.06 14.62 -21.18
CA GLY A 46 7.08 13.22 -21.60
C GLY A 46 8.22 12.37 -21.02
N LYS A 47 9.05 12.92 -20.16
CA LYS A 47 10.09 12.17 -19.40
C LYS A 47 9.60 11.89 -17.98
N ARG A 48 8.99 10.74 -17.81
CA ARG A 48 8.63 10.22 -16.49
C ARG A 48 9.80 9.45 -15.89
N GLU A 49 10.17 9.78 -14.68
CA GLU A 49 11.17 9.03 -13.95
C GLU A 49 10.54 7.85 -13.20
N ASN A 50 11.17 6.69 -13.24
CA ASN A 50 10.67 5.49 -12.59
C ASN A 50 11.30 5.36 -11.20
N PHE A 51 10.52 5.57 -10.18
CA PHE A 51 10.87 5.28 -8.80
C PHE A 51 10.25 3.95 -8.34
N ASP A 52 10.93 3.27 -7.43
CA ASP A 52 10.46 2.01 -6.86
C ASP A 52 9.67 2.21 -5.58
N ALA A 53 9.91 3.31 -4.87
CA ALA A 53 9.12 3.77 -3.74
C ALA A 53 9.27 5.28 -3.55
N VAL A 54 8.34 5.87 -2.80
CA VAL A 54 8.36 7.27 -2.37
C VAL A 54 8.26 7.33 -0.86
N VAL A 55 9.16 8.04 -0.21
CA VAL A 55 9.06 8.47 1.20
C VAL A 55 8.56 9.91 1.17
N LEU A 56 7.35 10.16 1.67
CA LEU A 56 6.63 11.40 1.45
C LEU A 56 6.23 12.04 2.78
N ASP A 57 6.77 13.22 3.07
CA ASP A 57 6.26 14.01 4.19
C ASP A 57 4.87 14.59 3.87
N ILE A 58 4.01 14.63 4.89
CA ILE A 58 2.69 15.27 4.79
C ILE A 58 2.83 16.79 4.85
N MET A 59 3.71 17.29 5.73
CA MET A 59 3.83 18.72 6.04
C MET A 59 4.77 19.44 5.08
N LEU A 60 4.45 19.42 3.79
CA LEU A 60 5.23 20.09 2.77
C LEU A 60 4.73 21.51 2.52
N PRO A 61 5.62 22.45 2.16
CA PRO A 61 5.20 23.78 1.72
C PRO A 61 4.46 23.71 0.38
N GLY A 62 3.47 24.56 0.21
CA GLY A 62 2.65 24.62 -1.00
C GLY A 62 1.68 23.43 -1.08
N LYS A 63 2.01 22.42 -1.86
CA LYS A 63 1.22 21.21 -2.03
C LYS A 63 1.61 20.16 -0.99
N ASP A 64 0.70 19.83 -0.09
CA ASP A 64 0.92 18.85 0.98
C ASP A 64 1.06 17.41 0.45
N GLY A 65 1.54 16.49 1.30
CA GLY A 65 1.75 15.10 0.93
C GLY A 65 0.45 14.34 0.58
N PHE A 66 -0.69 14.74 1.14
CA PHE A 66 -1.97 14.13 0.79
C PHE A 66 -2.40 14.47 -0.63
N ALA A 67 -2.23 15.73 -1.02
CA ALA A 67 -2.51 16.17 -2.39
C ALA A 67 -1.58 15.49 -3.38
N VAL A 68 -0.28 15.36 -3.07
CA VAL A 68 0.69 14.63 -3.90
C VAL A 68 0.25 13.19 -4.10
N ALA A 69 -0.07 12.44 -3.04
CA ALA A 69 -0.51 11.07 -3.14
C ALA A 69 -1.80 10.92 -3.96
N SER A 70 -2.80 11.79 -3.72
CA SER A 70 -4.06 11.80 -4.47
C SER A 70 -3.85 12.04 -5.96
N GLU A 71 -3.01 13.02 -6.34
CA GLU A 71 -2.72 13.30 -7.74
C GLU A 71 -1.97 12.16 -8.42
N LEU A 72 -1.05 11.48 -7.71
CA LEU A 72 -0.40 10.28 -8.22
C LEU A 72 -1.42 9.20 -8.56
N ARG A 73 -2.36 8.92 -7.67
CA ARG A 73 -3.41 7.90 -7.89
C ARG A 73 -4.38 8.31 -9.00
N ALA A 74 -4.75 9.58 -9.07
CA ALA A 74 -5.56 10.12 -10.18
C ALA A 74 -4.86 9.95 -11.54
N ALA A 75 -3.53 10.13 -11.58
CA ALA A 75 -2.70 9.89 -12.76
C ALA A 75 -2.37 8.40 -13.00
N LYS A 76 -3.02 7.47 -12.27
CA LYS A 76 -2.78 6.02 -12.34
C LYS A 76 -1.31 5.65 -12.10
N ASN A 77 -0.63 6.40 -11.25
CA ASN A 77 0.69 6.07 -10.76
C ASN A 77 0.56 5.38 -9.40
N PHE A 78 0.83 4.06 -9.35
CA PHE A 78 0.73 3.21 -8.16
C PHE A 78 2.10 2.89 -7.58
N VAL A 79 3.08 3.79 -7.71
CA VAL A 79 4.34 3.68 -6.97
C VAL A 79 4.02 3.60 -5.46
N PRO A 80 4.63 2.66 -4.72
CA PRO A 80 4.44 2.55 -3.29
C PRO A 80 4.84 3.84 -2.57
N VAL A 81 3.97 4.33 -1.68
CA VAL A 81 4.17 5.56 -0.90
C VAL A 81 4.19 5.24 0.58
N LEU A 82 5.33 5.45 1.23
CA LEU A 82 5.47 5.52 2.68
C LEU A 82 5.31 6.97 3.12
N MET A 83 4.24 7.27 3.83
CA MET A 83 3.94 8.64 4.26
C MET A 83 4.53 8.91 5.65
N LEU A 84 5.26 10.03 5.79
CA LEU A 84 5.75 10.52 7.08
C LEU A 84 4.76 11.53 7.64
N THR A 85 4.39 11.40 8.91
CA THR A 85 3.35 12.26 9.52
C THR A 85 3.82 12.85 10.84
N ALA A 86 3.61 14.15 11.04
CA ALA A 86 3.79 14.79 12.33
C ALA A 86 2.64 14.40 13.25
N ARG A 87 2.89 13.45 14.16
CA ARG A 87 1.99 12.93 15.21
C ARG A 87 0.52 12.73 14.80
N GLY A 88 0.21 11.50 14.70
CA GLY A 88 -1.05 10.81 14.64
C GLY A 88 -2.27 11.42 15.31
N ARG A 89 -2.78 12.52 14.82
CA ARG A 89 -4.21 12.73 14.97
C ARG A 89 -4.88 11.63 14.17
N PRO A 90 -5.85 10.90 14.75
CA PRO A 90 -6.59 9.88 14.01
C PRO A 90 -7.12 10.37 12.65
N GLU A 91 -7.40 11.66 12.53
CA GLU A 91 -7.88 12.36 11.33
C GLU A 91 -6.81 12.43 10.24
N ASP A 92 -5.55 12.73 10.59
CA ASP A 92 -4.44 12.82 9.61
C ASP A 92 -4.11 11.44 9.04
N VAL A 93 -4.20 10.41 9.86
CA VAL A 93 -4.03 9.01 9.46
C VAL A 93 -5.15 8.58 8.52
N LEU A 94 -6.41 8.95 8.81
CA LEU A 94 -7.56 8.67 7.96
C LEU A 94 -7.43 9.37 6.59
N ASN A 95 -6.99 10.62 6.58
CA ASN A 95 -6.76 11.39 5.37
C ASN A 95 -5.61 10.81 4.53
N GLY A 96 -4.52 10.38 5.17
CA GLY A 96 -3.38 9.75 4.50
C GLY A 96 -3.78 8.49 3.72
N PHE A 97 -4.59 7.65 4.33
CA PHE A 97 -5.09 6.46 3.65
C PHE A 97 -6.14 6.79 2.58
N ALA A 98 -6.98 7.80 2.79
CA ALA A 98 -7.92 8.26 1.77
C ALA A 98 -7.19 8.81 0.53
N SER A 99 -6.00 9.40 0.70
CA SER A 99 -5.16 9.90 -0.40
C SER A 99 -4.43 8.81 -1.19
N GLY A 100 -4.42 7.56 -0.72
CA GLY A 100 -3.82 6.44 -1.44
C GLY A 100 -2.39 6.09 -1.02
N ALA A 101 -1.94 6.47 0.18
CA ALA A 101 -0.69 5.97 0.75
C ALA A 101 -0.75 4.46 1.00
N ASP A 102 0.39 3.77 0.86
CA ASP A 102 0.50 2.33 1.10
C ASP A 102 0.86 2.02 2.56
N ASP A 103 1.66 2.88 3.19
CA ASP A 103 1.99 2.78 4.60
C ASP A 103 2.27 4.17 5.16
N TYR A 104 2.33 4.30 6.49
CA TYR A 104 2.66 5.57 7.13
C TYR A 104 3.54 5.34 8.36
N LEU A 105 4.31 6.38 8.73
CA LEU A 105 5.20 6.36 9.87
C LEU A 105 5.12 7.70 10.60
N PRO A 106 4.68 7.73 11.89
CA PRO A 106 4.61 8.96 12.66
C PRO A 106 6.01 9.49 13.01
N LYS A 107 6.20 10.79 12.91
CA LYS A 107 7.37 11.53 13.45
C LYS A 107 7.15 11.83 14.95
N PRO A 108 8.15 11.69 15.82
CA PRO A 108 9.50 11.20 15.54
C PRO A 108 9.52 9.68 15.38
N PHE A 109 10.35 9.17 14.48
CA PHE A 109 10.49 7.74 14.21
C PHE A 109 11.94 7.27 14.37
N GLU A 110 12.09 5.98 14.59
CA GLU A 110 13.39 5.31 14.58
C GLU A 110 13.75 4.91 13.13
N LEU A 111 14.98 5.19 12.73
CA LEU A 111 15.47 4.86 11.39
C LEU A 111 15.31 3.37 11.02
N PRO A 112 15.61 2.39 11.90
CA PRO A 112 15.40 0.98 11.59
C PRO A 112 13.94 0.64 11.24
N ILE A 113 12.97 1.32 11.85
CA ILE A 113 11.55 1.13 11.57
C ILE A 113 11.21 1.64 10.18
N LEU A 114 11.71 2.84 9.80
CA LEU A 114 11.54 3.38 8.46
C LEU A 114 12.12 2.43 7.41
N LEU A 115 13.35 1.96 7.61
CA LEU A 115 14.04 1.04 6.70
C LEU A 115 13.26 -0.27 6.55
N ALA A 116 12.78 -0.86 7.65
CA ALA A 116 12.00 -2.10 7.61
C ALA A 116 10.69 -1.93 6.82
N ARG A 117 9.97 -0.82 7.00
CA ARG A 117 8.73 -0.51 6.26
C ARG A 117 9.02 -0.32 4.78
N LEU A 118 10.01 0.48 4.43
CA LEU A 118 10.40 0.74 3.05
C LEU A 118 10.84 -0.55 2.34
N GLN A 119 11.66 -1.38 2.99
CA GLN A 119 12.06 -2.69 2.47
C GLN A 119 10.87 -3.62 2.25
N GLY A 120 9.90 -3.58 3.16
CA GLY A 120 8.64 -4.30 3.02
C GLY A 120 7.88 -3.91 1.74
N LEU A 121 7.74 -2.61 1.46
CA LEU A 121 7.10 -2.10 0.25
C LEU A 121 7.89 -2.48 -1.02
N LEU A 122 9.20 -2.31 -1.03
CA LEU A 122 10.06 -2.65 -2.16
C LEU A 122 10.02 -4.14 -2.51
N ARG A 123 10.14 -5.03 -1.51
CA ARG A 123 10.08 -6.48 -1.68
C ARG A 123 8.76 -6.93 -2.31
N ARG A 124 7.63 -6.37 -1.88
CA ARG A 124 6.30 -6.72 -2.41
C ARG A 124 6.13 -6.27 -3.86
N ARG A 125 6.64 -5.09 -4.21
CA ARG A 125 6.65 -4.60 -5.59
C ARG A 125 7.47 -5.51 -6.52
N ASP A 126 8.64 -5.96 -6.08
CA ASP A 126 9.49 -6.86 -6.85
C ASP A 126 8.80 -8.22 -7.08
N TRP A 127 8.12 -8.74 -6.10
CA TRP A 127 7.33 -9.97 -6.21
C TRP A 127 6.24 -9.85 -7.28
N MET A 128 5.51 -8.75 -7.31
CA MET A 128 4.47 -8.51 -8.32
C MET A 128 5.06 -8.37 -9.72
N ARG A 129 6.20 -7.71 -9.88
CA ARG A 129 6.90 -7.64 -11.18
C ARG A 129 7.34 -9.01 -11.68
N GLN A 130 7.83 -9.87 -10.81
CA GLN A 130 8.25 -11.23 -11.16
C GLN A 130 7.06 -12.10 -11.56
N SER A 131 5.92 -11.98 -10.90
CA SER A 131 4.68 -12.69 -11.26
C SER A 131 4.16 -12.29 -12.64
N GLN A 132 4.33 -11.03 -13.05
CA GLN A 132 3.98 -10.56 -14.40
C GLN A 132 4.94 -11.06 -15.48
N ALA A 133 6.24 -11.17 -15.19
CA ALA A 133 7.24 -11.64 -16.14
C ALA A 133 7.17 -13.16 -16.38
N SER A 134 6.70 -13.94 -15.40
CA SER A 134 6.58 -15.40 -15.47
C SER A 134 5.33 -15.89 -16.22
N GLY A 135 4.41 -15.01 -16.56
CA GLY A 135 3.15 -15.35 -17.25
C GLY A 135 3.29 -15.72 -18.73
N SER A 136 4.49 -15.66 -19.32
CA SER A 136 4.69 -15.91 -20.76
C SER A 136 5.49 -17.16 -21.11
N THR A 137 6.06 -17.90 -20.19
CA THR A 137 6.76 -19.16 -20.53
C THR A 137 6.84 -20.10 -19.32
N SER A 138 5.99 -21.09 -19.26
CA SER A 138 6.19 -22.39 -18.63
C SER A 138 4.92 -22.91 -17.95
N ALA A 139 4.13 -23.67 -18.71
CA ALA A 139 2.90 -24.33 -18.25
C ALA A 139 3.15 -25.64 -17.47
N ALA A 140 4.30 -25.87 -16.85
CA ALA A 140 4.62 -27.18 -16.32
C ALA A 140 5.12 -27.29 -14.88
N GLN A 141 5.34 -26.21 -14.12
CA GLN A 141 5.91 -26.36 -12.76
C GLN A 141 5.40 -25.39 -11.67
N SER A 142 4.24 -24.75 -11.80
CA SER A 142 3.68 -23.83 -10.79
C SER A 142 2.25 -24.18 -10.37
N ALA A 143 1.97 -25.44 -10.05
CA ALA A 143 0.64 -25.84 -9.58
C ALA A 143 0.27 -25.35 -8.17
N ALA A 144 1.19 -24.67 -7.44
CA ALA A 144 0.96 -24.23 -6.07
C ALA A 144 0.89 -22.70 -5.87
N SER A 145 1.41 -21.85 -6.78
CA SER A 145 1.39 -20.38 -6.64
C SER A 145 0.50 -19.65 -7.63
N GLY A 146 0.16 -20.24 -8.77
CA GLY A 146 -0.67 -19.61 -9.81
C GLY A 146 -2.17 -19.55 -9.52
N ALA A 147 -2.67 -20.29 -8.54
CA ALA A 147 -4.10 -20.39 -8.25
C ALA A 147 -4.69 -19.16 -7.51
N TYR A 148 -3.87 -18.19 -7.09
CA TYR A 148 -4.29 -17.05 -6.28
C TYR A 148 -4.06 -15.68 -6.93
N ASP A 149 -3.63 -15.63 -8.18
CA ASP A 149 -3.41 -14.35 -8.86
C ASP A 149 -4.73 -13.71 -9.33
N VAL A 150 -5.75 -14.51 -9.57
CA VAL A 150 -7.13 -14.05 -9.84
C VAL A 150 -8.08 -14.76 -8.91
N PHE A 151 -8.89 -13.99 -8.19
CA PHE A 151 -9.92 -14.51 -7.29
C PHE A 151 -11.27 -13.87 -7.59
N SER A 152 -12.32 -14.69 -7.67
CA SER A 152 -13.67 -14.21 -7.95
C SER A 152 -14.64 -14.65 -6.85
N PHE A 153 -15.50 -13.73 -6.43
CA PHE A 153 -16.57 -13.97 -5.47
C PHE A 153 -17.70 -12.98 -5.68
N HIS A 154 -18.91 -13.43 -5.56
CA HIS A 154 -20.14 -12.63 -5.57
C HIS A 154 -20.15 -11.49 -6.63
N GLY A 155 -19.80 -11.80 -7.88
CA GLY A 155 -19.75 -10.84 -8.99
C GLY A 155 -18.56 -9.86 -8.97
N ARG A 156 -17.59 -10.10 -8.11
CA ARG A 156 -16.32 -9.35 -8.00
C ARG A 156 -15.18 -10.21 -8.47
N THR A 157 -14.22 -9.62 -9.17
CA THR A 157 -13.01 -10.30 -9.61
C THR A 157 -11.79 -9.45 -9.27
N ILE A 158 -10.84 -10.04 -8.56
CA ILE A 158 -9.59 -9.42 -8.15
C ILE A 158 -8.47 -10.04 -8.97
N ASP A 159 -7.73 -9.22 -9.70
CA ASP A 159 -6.49 -9.58 -10.37
C ASP A 159 -5.33 -8.98 -9.55
N PHE A 160 -4.69 -9.81 -8.74
CA PHE A 160 -3.61 -9.40 -7.87
C PHE A 160 -2.32 -9.06 -8.63
N GLY A 161 -2.12 -9.65 -9.81
CA GLY A 161 -0.98 -9.35 -10.66
C GLY A 161 -1.09 -7.94 -11.26
N LYS A 162 -2.31 -7.50 -11.57
CA LYS A 162 -2.58 -6.17 -12.13
C LYS A 162 -2.94 -5.13 -11.08
N LEU A 163 -3.13 -5.54 -9.82
CA LEU A 163 -3.68 -4.70 -8.76
C LEU A 163 -5.06 -4.13 -9.13
N GLU A 164 -5.91 -4.94 -9.72
CA GLU A 164 -7.23 -4.54 -10.20
C GLU A 164 -8.34 -5.33 -9.49
N LEU A 165 -9.35 -4.62 -9.06
CA LEU A 165 -10.62 -5.17 -8.61
C LEU A 165 -11.72 -4.76 -9.59
N ARG A 166 -12.42 -5.73 -10.15
CA ARG A 166 -13.56 -5.50 -11.04
C ARG A 166 -14.85 -5.77 -10.28
N VAL A 167 -15.75 -4.78 -10.28
CA VAL A 167 -17.06 -4.82 -9.62
C VAL A 167 -18.07 -4.18 -10.54
N ASN A 168 -19.14 -4.91 -10.91
CA ASN A 168 -20.24 -4.39 -11.72
C ASN A 168 -19.79 -3.67 -13.01
N GLY A 169 -18.76 -4.19 -13.68
CA GLY A 169 -18.20 -3.60 -14.91
C GLY A 169 -17.20 -2.45 -14.69
N ASN A 170 -17.05 -1.97 -13.45
CA ASN A 170 -16.07 -0.95 -13.09
C ASN A 170 -14.77 -1.60 -12.66
N THR A 171 -13.64 -0.99 -13.04
CA THR A 171 -12.30 -1.40 -12.59
C THR A 171 -11.78 -0.40 -11.57
N ILE A 172 -11.45 -0.90 -10.38
CA ILE A 172 -10.83 -0.16 -9.28
C ILE A 172 -9.38 -0.63 -9.18
N HIS A 173 -8.44 0.30 -9.21
CA HIS A 173 -7.03 -0.02 -8.98
C HIS A 173 -6.75 -0.02 -7.48
N LEU A 174 -6.11 -1.10 -7.02
CA LEU A 174 -5.70 -1.28 -5.62
C LEU A 174 -4.28 -0.75 -5.44
N THR A 175 -4.00 -0.20 -4.28
CA THR A 175 -2.61 0.01 -3.86
C THR A 175 -1.97 -1.35 -3.51
N LEU A 176 -0.65 -1.38 -3.42
CA LEU A 176 0.09 -2.59 -3.10
C LEU A 176 -0.39 -3.22 -1.80
N MET A 177 -0.56 -2.41 -0.76
CA MET A 177 -0.95 -2.88 0.57
C MET A 177 -2.42 -3.29 0.66
N GLU A 178 -3.30 -2.66 -0.11
CA GLU A 178 -4.71 -3.10 -0.22
C GLU A 178 -4.79 -4.50 -0.83
N ALA A 179 -4.05 -4.72 -1.90
CA ALA A 179 -4.01 -6.01 -2.56
C ALA A 179 -3.42 -7.10 -1.66
N GLU A 180 -2.32 -6.82 -0.94
CA GLU A 180 -1.68 -7.79 -0.03
C GLU A 180 -2.57 -8.12 1.17
N LEU A 181 -3.20 -7.12 1.80
CA LEU A 181 -4.15 -7.36 2.88
C LEU A 181 -5.34 -8.20 2.40
N LEU A 182 -5.90 -7.86 1.25
CA LEU A 182 -7.03 -8.58 0.69
C LEU A 182 -6.64 -10.02 0.32
N ARG A 183 -5.47 -10.22 -0.28
CA ARG A 183 -4.90 -11.55 -0.59
C ARG A 183 -4.73 -12.39 0.66
N HIS A 184 -4.15 -11.81 1.73
CA HIS A 184 -3.97 -12.49 3.00
C HIS A 184 -5.31 -12.92 3.62
N LEU A 185 -6.30 -12.04 3.65
CA LEU A 185 -7.63 -12.33 4.16
C LEU A 185 -8.36 -13.40 3.33
N ILE A 186 -8.25 -13.37 2.01
CA ILE A 186 -8.83 -14.36 1.09
C ILE A 186 -8.18 -15.73 1.28
N ARG A 187 -6.86 -15.82 1.44
CA ARG A 187 -6.18 -17.09 1.74
C ARG A 187 -6.68 -17.73 3.04
N ASN A 188 -7.15 -16.91 3.97
CA ASN A 188 -7.75 -17.33 5.23
C ASN A 188 -9.29 -17.30 5.19
N ASN A 189 -9.92 -17.47 4.01
CA ASN A 189 -11.36 -17.40 3.85
C ASN A 189 -12.11 -18.22 4.91
N GLY A 190 -13.10 -17.60 5.55
CA GLY A 190 -13.91 -18.20 6.63
C GLY A 190 -13.23 -18.21 8.01
N ARG A 191 -11.92 -18.00 8.11
CA ARG A 191 -11.17 -17.99 9.36
C ARG A 191 -11.01 -16.57 9.90
N ILE A 192 -10.88 -16.46 11.21
CA ILE A 192 -10.57 -15.19 11.86
C ILE A 192 -9.06 -14.98 11.80
N VAL A 193 -8.66 -13.84 11.24
CA VAL A 193 -7.26 -13.39 11.19
C VAL A 193 -7.07 -12.31 12.25
N SER A 194 -6.16 -12.51 13.19
CA SER A 194 -5.88 -11.55 14.24
C SER A 194 -5.17 -10.31 13.69
N ARG A 195 -5.34 -9.15 14.36
CA ARG A 195 -4.58 -7.94 14.01
C ARG A 195 -3.08 -8.16 14.05
N LYS A 196 -2.61 -8.93 15.02
CA LYS A 196 -1.20 -9.32 15.14
C LYS A 196 -0.72 -10.08 13.91
N SER A 197 -1.43 -11.14 13.51
CA SER A 197 -1.09 -11.92 12.31
C SER A 197 -1.10 -11.05 11.04
N ILE A 198 -2.04 -10.11 10.93
CA ILE A 198 -2.08 -9.18 9.81
C ILE A 198 -0.84 -8.28 9.81
N LEU A 199 -0.44 -7.71 10.97
CA LEU A 199 0.77 -6.89 11.07
C LEU A 199 2.03 -7.66 10.70
N GLU A 200 2.17 -8.87 11.21
CA GLU A 200 3.35 -9.70 10.98
C GLU A 200 3.43 -10.18 9.52
N GLU A 201 2.34 -10.70 8.97
CA GLU A 201 2.36 -11.34 7.66
C GLU A 201 2.18 -10.37 6.50
N VAL A 202 1.41 -9.29 6.70
CA VAL A 202 1.15 -8.30 5.65
C VAL A 202 2.13 -7.13 5.74
N TRP A 203 2.44 -6.61 6.93
CA TRP A 203 3.37 -5.48 7.10
C TRP A 203 4.79 -5.88 7.49
N GLY A 204 5.01 -7.12 7.95
CA GLY A 204 6.32 -7.58 8.43
C GLY A 204 6.75 -6.88 9.73
N LEU A 205 5.80 -6.49 10.57
CA LEU A 205 6.02 -5.71 11.79
C LEU A 205 5.70 -6.53 13.03
N HIS A 206 6.45 -6.30 14.12
CA HIS A 206 6.21 -6.92 15.41
C HIS A 206 5.29 -6.09 16.32
N GLU A 207 4.85 -6.66 17.44
CA GLU A 207 3.71 -6.30 18.32
C GLU A 207 3.57 -4.83 18.79
N ASP A 208 4.63 -4.03 18.80
CA ASP A 208 4.58 -2.67 19.38
C ASP A 208 4.08 -1.59 18.41
N THR A 209 3.54 -1.97 17.27
CA THR A 209 3.13 -1.02 16.23
C THR A 209 1.64 -0.71 16.33
N ASP A 210 1.28 0.57 16.19
CA ASP A 210 -0.12 1.02 16.20
C ASP A 210 -0.96 0.29 15.14
N THR A 211 -1.92 -0.52 15.60
CA THR A 211 -2.76 -1.36 14.76
C THR A 211 -3.90 -0.62 14.05
N ARG A 212 -4.08 0.69 14.33
CA ARG A 212 -5.16 1.51 13.73
C ARG A 212 -5.04 1.66 12.23
N ALA A 213 -3.82 1.52 11.70
CA ALA A 213 -3.59 1.48 10.27
C ALA A 213 -4.43 0.42 9.57
N ILE A 214 -4.52 -0.79 10.14
CA ILE A 214 -5.29 -1.90 9.59
C ILE A 214 -6.76 -1.53 9.47
N ASP A 215 -7.34 -0.90 10.50
CA ASP A 215 -8.76 -0.54 10.54
C ASP A 215 -9.12 0.38 9.36
N ASN A 216 -8.22 1.30 8.98
CA ASN A 216 -8.42 2.20 7.85
C ASN A 216 -8.38 1.48 6.49
N PHE A 217 -7.45 0.54 6.31
CA PHE A 217 -7.43 -0.32 5.12
C PHE A 217 -8.73 -1.14 5.01
N ILE A 218 -9.21 -1.68 6.12
CA ILE A 218 -10.48 -2.42 6.16
C ILE A 218 -11.67 -1.54 5.77
N VAL A 219 -11.74 -0.30 6.28
CA VAL A 219 -12.80 0.65 5.89
C VAL A 219 -12.75 0.94 4.40
N ARG A 220 -11.57 1.13 3.82
CA ARG A 220 -11.39 1.40 2.39
C ARG A 220 -11.74 0.18 1.55
N LEU A 221 -11.25 -1.00 1.90
CA LEU A 221 -11.58 -2.23 1.20
C LEU A 221 -13.09 -2.51 1.21
N ARG A 222 -13.79 -2.24 2.31
CA ARG A 222 -15.26 -2.37 2.36
C ARG A 222 -15.95 -1.49 1.33
N ARG A 223 -15.46 -0.27 1.08
CA ARG A 223 -16.02 0.62 0.04
C ARG A 223 -15.89 0.02 -1.36
N TYR A 224 -14.92 -0.86 -1.57
CA TYR A 224 -14.68 -1.51 -2.85
C TYR A 224 -15.44 -2.82 -3.01
N ILE A 225 -15.52 -3.63 -1.94
CA ILE A 225 -16.01 -5.01 -2.03
C ILE A 225 -17.40 -5.24 -1.40
N GLU A 226 -17.96 -4.30 -0.67
CA GLU A 226 -19.29 -4.46 -0.07
C GLU A 226 -20.35 -3.68 -0.85
N ASP A 227 -21.57 -4.19 -0.87
CA ASP A 227 -22.72 -3.46 -1.41
C ASP A 227 -23.12 -2.30 -0.47
N ASP A 228 -23.04 -2.54 0.84
CA ASP A 228 -23.18 -1.53 1.90
C ASP A 228 -22.01 -1.62 2.87
N PRO A 229 -21.05 -0.68 2.80
CA PRO A 229 -19.87 -0.67 3.68
C PRO A 229 -20.19 -0.60 5.18
N ALA A 230 -21.37 -0.05 5.55
CA ALA A 230 -21.82 0.03 6.93
C ALA A 230 -22.38 -1.31 7.46
N LYS A 231 -22.80 -2.20 6.54
CA LYS A 231 -23.31 -3.54 6.85
C LYS A 231 -22.51 -4.60 6.08
N PRO A 232 -21.21 -4.76 6.38
CA PRO A 232 -20.34 -5.64 5.63
C PRO A 232 -20.80 -7.11 5.73
N ARG A 233 -20.77 -7.82 4.60
CA ARG A 233 -21.10 -9.25 4.49
C ARG A 233 -19.87 -10.10 4.17
N HIS A 234 -18.89 -9.54 3.47
CA HIS A 234 -17.69 -10.22 3.07
C HIS A 234 -16.52 -9.97 4.01
N LEU A 235 -16.32 -8.73 4.48
CA LEU A 235 -15.20 -8.34 5.31
C LEU A 235 -15.68 -7.95 6.72
N LEU A 236 -15.78 -8.96 7.58
CA LEU A 236 -16.38 -8.86 8.90
C LEU A 236 -15.37 -8.45 9.96
N THR A 237 -15.78 -7.61 10.92
CA THR A 237 -15.01 -7.32 12.14
C THR A 237 -15.38 -8.31 13.22
N VAL A 238 -14.38 -9.00 13.79
CA VAL A 238 -14.53 -9.80 15.00
C VAL A 238 -13.98 -8.97 16.17
N ARG A 239 -14.87 -8.39 16.96
CA ARG A 239 -14.51 -7.46 18.04
C ARG A 239 -13.49 -8.08 18.99
N GLY A 240 -12.45 -7.31 19.34
CA GLY A 240 -11.39 -7.74 20.24
C GLY A 240 -10.39 -8.74 19.64
N VAL A 241 -10.61 -9.27 18.43
CA VAL A 241 -9.75 -10.29 17.80
C VAL A 241 -9.12 -9.78 16.50
N GLY A 242 -9.94 -9.48 15.49
CA GLY A 242 -9.42 -9.12 14.16
C GLY A 242 -10.50 -9.09 13.10
N TYR A 243 -10.22 -9.70 11.94
CA TYR A 243 -11.09 -9.67 10.78
C TYR A 243 -11.29 -11.06 10.19
N ARG A 244 -12.40 -11.23 9.48
CA ARG A 244 -12.72 -12.46 8.75
C ARG A 244 -13.26 -12.10 7.37
N PHE A 245 -12.70 -12.71 6.35
CA PHE A 245 -13.22 -12.65 4.99
C PHE A 245 -14.15 -13.84 4.75
N VAL A 246 -15.29 -13.62 4.07
CA VAL A 246 -16.26 -14.63 3.68
C VAL A 246 -16.63 -14.41 2.22
N ALA A 247 -16.21 -15.33 1.34
CA ALA A 247 -16.49 -15.23 -0.10
C ALA A 247 -17.98 -15.43 -0.41
N GLU A 248 -18.62 -16.38 0.28
CA GLU A 248 -20.04 -16.73 0.12
C GLU A 248 -20.76 -16.53 1.46
N PRO A 249 -21.24 -15.30 1.76
CA PRO A 249 -22.00 -15.07 2.98
C PRO A 249 -23.37 -15.77 2.88
N GLU A 250 -23.82 -16.34 4.00
CA GLU A 250 -25.14 -16.92 4.11
C GLU A 250 -26.22 -15.91 3.67
N LYS A 251 -27.20 -16.39 2.90
CA LYS A 251 -28.36 -15.57 2.53
C LYS A 251 -29.15 -15.30 3.80
N GLY A 252 -29.07 -14.10 4.32
CA GLY A 252 -29.90 -13.61 5.39
C GLY A 252 -31.29 -13.24 4.90
#